data_71f7b412c35ebdc4a697aa0a4d344be0
#
_entry.id   71f7b412c35ebdc4a697aa0a4d344be0
#
_cell.length_a   1.000
_cell.length_b   1.000
_cell.length_c   1.000
_cell.angle_alpha   90.00
_cell.angle_beta   90.00
_cell.angle_gamma   90.00
#
_symmetry.space_group_name_H-M   'P 1'
#
loop_
_entity.id
_entity.type
_entity.pdbx_description
1 polymer ?
#
loop_
_entity_poly.entity_id
_entity_poly.type
_entity_poly.pdbx_seq_one_letter_code
_entity_poly.pdbx_strand_id
1 'polypeptide(L)' 'MIDHISVGVGDLERSAGFYETTLAPLGLSRLVTRPNTVGFGRNYPEFWINWRAGLSGGR' A
#
# COMPACT_ATOMS: atom_id res chain seq x y z
N MET A 1 15.23 1.04 14.34
CA MET A 1 14.57 2.01 13.56
C MET A 1 13.37 1.48 12.85
N ILE A 2 12.36 2.20 12.90
CA ILE A 2 11.13 1.76 12.33
C ILE A 2 10.91 2.32 10.98
N ASP A 3 10.51 1.47 10.11
CA ASP A 3 10.32 1.91 8.78
C ASP A 3 8.98 1.52 8.23
N HIS A 4 8.04 1.30 9.10
CA HIS A 4 6.73 0.90 8.65
C HIS A 4 5.81 2.09 8.59
N ILE A 5 5.25 2.32 7.43
CA ILE A 5 4.26 3.36 7.24
C ILE A 5 2.97 2.67 6.87
N SER A 6 1.91 3.07 7.51
CA SER A 6 0.62 2.44 7.29
C SER A 6 -0.42 3.50 7.01
N VAL A 7 -1.16 3.33 5.92
CA VAL A 7 -2.17 4.29 5.50
C VAL A 7 -3.49 3.59 5.29
N GLY A 8 -4.56 4.19 5.76
CA GLY A 8 -5.88 3.65 5.54
C GLY A 8 -6.47 4.18 4.25
N VAL A 9 -7.12 3.33 3.46
CA VAL A 9 -7.70 3.73 2.19
C VAL A 9 -9.09 3.17 2.04
N GLY A 10 -9.93 3.87 1.30
CA GLY A 10 -11.29 3.44 1.07
C GLY A 10 -11.43 2.50 -0.10
N ASP A 11 -10.49 2.53 -1.03
CA ASP A 11 -10.51 1.66 -2.20
C ASP A 11 -9.15 1.03 -2.31
N LEU A 12 -9.02 -0.18 -1.78
CA LEU A 12 -7.72 -0.83 -1.68
C LEU A 12 -7.13 -1.15 -3.05
N GLU A 13 -7.93 -1.69 -3.95
CA GLU A 13 -7.45 -2.05 -5.26
C GLU A 13 -6.94 -0.86 -6.05
N ARG A 14 -7.69 0.20 -6.01
CA ARG A 14 -7.32 1.41 -6.72
C ARG A 14 -6.07 2.03 -6.12
N SER A 15 -6.01 2.07 -4.81
CA SER A 15 -4.85 2.64 -4.14
C SER A 15 -3.62 1.79 -4.36
N ALA A 16 -3.79 0.47 -4.36
CA ALA A 16 -2.67 -0.42 -4.61
C ALA A 16 -2.07 -0.18 -5.99
N GLY A 17 -2.92 -0.02 -6.99
CA GLY A 17 -2.45 0.26 -8.33
C GLY A 17 -1.69 1.58 -8.42
N PHE A 18 -2.22 2.59 -7.73
CA PHE A 18 -1.59 3.89 -7.71
C PHE A 18 -0.20 3.82 -7.08
N TYR A 19 -0.10 3.17 -5.93
CA TYR A 19 1.18 3.09 -5.25
C TYR A 19 2.16 2.19 -5.98
N GLU A 20 1.67 1.13 -6.58
CA GLU A 20 2.54 0.25 -7.33
C GLU A 20 3.24 1.02 -8.44
N THR A 21 2.50 1.86 -9.15
CA THR A 21 3.06 2.67 -10.22
C THR A 21 3.97 3.75 -9.68
N THR A 22 3.53 4.42 -8.62
CA THR A 22 4.26 5.54 -8.07
C THR A 22 5.58 5.13 -7.42
N LEU A 23 5.57 3.97 -6.77
CA LEU A 23 6.74 3.53 -6.04
C LEU A 23 7.73 2.73 -6.88
N ALA A 24 7.31 2.28 -8.04
CA ALA A 24 8.19 1.50 -8.90
C ALA A 24 9.51 2.19 -9.21
N PRO A 25 9.51 3.49 -9.55
CA PRO A 25 10.78 4.16 -9.85
C PRO A 25 11.74 4.19 -8.66
N LEU A 26 11.20 4.01 -7.46
CA LEU A 26 12.03 4.00 -6.26
C LEU A 26 12.54 2.60 -5.93
N GLY A 27 12.23 1.64 -6.76
CA GLY A 27 12.67 0.28 -6.51
C GLY A 27 11.78 -0.49 -5.58
N LEU A 28 10.60 0.04 -5.27
CA LEU A 28 9.68 -0.62 -4.37
C LEU A 28 8.61 -1.33 -5.18
N SER A 29 8.27 -2.52 -4.74
CA SER A 29 7.25 -3.29 -5.45
C SER A 29 6.26 -3.88 -4.47
N ARG A 30 5.19 -4.43 -5.01
CA ARG A 30 4.17 -5.04 -4.18
C ARG A 30 4.68 -6.40 -3.74
N LEU A 31 4.89 -6.57 -2.45
CA LEU A 31 5.42 -7.81 -1.91
C LEU A 31 4.36 -8.66 -1.24
N VAL A 32 3.33 -8.04 -0.69
CA VAL A 32 2.30 -8.77 0.03
C VAL A 32 0.94 -8.28 -0.45
N THR A 33 0.07 -9.21 -0.77
CA THR A 33 -1.30 -8.87 -1.15
C THR A 33 -2.24 -9.74 -0.33
N ARG A 34 -3.10 -9.10 0.45
CA ARG A 34 -4.10 -9.78 1.26
C ARG A 34 -5.43 -9.09 1.03
N PRO A 35 -6.53 -9.70 1.47
CA PRO A 35 -7.85 -9.13 1.19
C PRO A 35 -8.01 -7.67 1.60
N ASN A 36 -7.42 -7.27 2.72
CA ASN A 36 -7.60 -5.92 3.21
C ASN A 36 -6.31 -5.15 3.37
N THR A 37 -5.21 -5.66 2.86
CA THR A 37 -3.91 -5.07 3.10
C THR A 37 -2.96 -5.36 1.94
N VAL A 38 -2.19 -4.36 1.55
CA VAL A 38 -1.16 -4.57 0.55
C VAL A 38 0.13 -3.95 1.08
N GLY A 39 1.21 -4.69 0.98
CA GLY A 39 2.50 -4.23 1.45
C GLY A 39 3.48 -4.05 0.31
N PHE A 40 4.22 -2.96 0.35
CA PHE A 40 5.21 -2.61 -0.66
C PHE A 40 6.58 -2.49 -0.02
N GLY A 41 7.60 -2.84 -0.77
CA GLY A 41 8.94 -2.71 -0.25
C GLY A 41 9.95 -3.21 -1.25
N ARG A 42 11.19 -3.28 -0.82
CA ARG A 42 12.27 -3.74 -1.65
C ARG A 42 12.59 -5.19 -1.34
N ASN A 43 13.07 -5.45 -0.14
CA ASN A 43 13.36 -6.80 0.31
C ASN A 43 12.30 -7.30 1.28
N TYR A 44 11.63 -6.38 1.93
CA TYR A 44 10.58 -6.71 2.87
C TYR A 44 9.61 -5.55 2.90
N PRO A 45 8.38 -5.79 3.35
CA PRO A 45 7.37 -4.74 3.33
C PRO A 45 7.75 -3.60 4.25
N GLU A 46 7.73 -2.39 3.71
CA GLU A 46 8.05 -1.19 4.46
C GLU A 46 6.90 -0.20 4.47
N PHE A 47 6.03 -0.31 3.47
CA PHE A 47 4.91 0.59 3.34
C PHE A 47 3.66 -0.24 3.16
N TRP A 48 2.65 0.01 3.97
CA TRP A 48 1.41 -0.76 3.95
C TRP A 48 0.22 0.13 3.69
N ILE A 49 -0.71 -0.36 2.89
CA ILE A 49 -2.01 0.29 2.78
C ILE A 49 -3.04 -0.70 3.28
N ASN A 50 -4.00 -0.20 4.04
CA ASN A 50 -5.00 -1.04 4.66
C ASN A 50 -6.37 -0.51 4.31
N TRP A 51 -7.28 -1.42 4.00
CA TRP A 51 -8.64 -1.01 3.73
C TRP A 51 -9.31 -0.56 5.02
N ARG A 52 -10.02 0.55 4.94
CA ARG A 52 -10.75 1.06 6.07
C ARG A 52 -12.15 1.43 5.65
N ALA A 53 -13.12 0.82 6.31
CA ALA A 53 -14.51 1.13 6.02
C ALA A 53 -14.76 2.59 6.40
N GLY A 54 -15.58 3.25 5.61
CA GLY A 54 -15.93 4.61 5.92
C GLY A 54 -15.06 5.66 5.28
N LEU A 55 -13.90 5.28 4.77
CA LEU A 55 -13.09 6.21 4.02
C LEU A 55 -13.59 6.24 2.59
N SER A 56 -13.70 7.41 2.04
CA SER A 56 -14.23 7.53 0.70
C SER A 56 -13.22 8.15 -0.23
N GLY A 57 -13.58 8.15 -1.49
CA GLY A 57 -12.79 8.83 -2.46
C GLY A 57 -11.51 8.15 -2.86
N GLY A 58 -11.29 7.00 -2.39
CA GLY A 58 -10.09 6.30 -2.77
C GLY A 58 -8.85 7.09 -2.46
N ARG A 59 -8.96 7.90 -1.42
CA ARG A 59 -7.92 8.79 -1.19
C ARG A 59 -6.93 8.27 -0.31
#